data_fc6cccb5f3ac1fa2e984591bbc372ff7
#
_entry.id   fc6cccb5f3ac1fa2e984591bbc372ff7
#
_cell.length_a   1.000
_cell.length_b   1.000
_cell.length_c   1.000
_cell.angle_alpha   90.00
_cell.angle_beta   90.00
_cell.angle_gamma   90.00
#
_symmetry.space_group_name_H-M   'P 1'
#
loop_
_entity.id
_entity.type
_entity.pdbx_description
1 polymer ?
#
loop_
_entity_poly.entity_id
_entity_poly.type
_entity_poly.pdbx_seq_one_letter_code
_entity_poly.pdbx_strand_id
1 'polypeptide(L)'
;MPHDGREAGVSTRILNVVPTLMCGGTENQFMALARQLDPSRFDLEFACLRRWGPFVQEVTDRQIPLVEYPVRTFRSLQALRQQARLARHITRNGIQIVHAYNFYGNVFAVPPAHFAAPVVIASVRDRAPYLTAMQKRVQRWACQFADCVLVNADAVRDWLIEEGYDESKIEVIRNGVDLTRFNEPRDPARIRRELALPADAPLVVVVSRLTRLKGLEQLLEAAALLRERHPDARVLIVGETAPSETAYLAELQRRAAQHRVSDRVIFMGLRSDVPALLAAADVSVMPSLNEALSNVLLESMAAGAPTVATRVGGTPEALVDGATGLLVLPGDARAIADAVSRLLLDRVLAERLGLGARQVIRDQFSVERMVSATEHLYLDLLARKQPELLAASA
;
A
#
# COMPACT_ATOMS: atom_id res chain seq x y z
N MET A 1 44.60 -15.04 19.46
CA MET A 1 43.56 -15.01 18.43
C MET A 1 42.40 -15.83 18.92
N PRO A 2 41.32 -15.30 19.48
CA PRO A 2 40.11 -16.07 19.74
C PRO A 2 39.28 -16.12 18.46
N HIS A 3 39.01 -17.31 17.96
CA HIS A 3 37.99 -17.59 16.97
C HIS A 3 36.62 -17.22 17.56
N ASP A 4 36.01 -16.20 16.98
CA ASP A 4 34.61 -15.85 17.24
C ASP A 4 33.74 -16.90 16.53
N GLY A 5 33.39 -17.94 17.27
CA GLY A 5 32.51 -19.02 16.81
C GLY A 5 31.05 -18.56 16.88
N ARG A 6 30.65 -17.70 15.95
CA ARG A 6 29.23 -17.57 15.63
C ARG A 6 28.86 -18.81 14.81
N GLU A 7 28.16 -19.73 15.44
CA GLU A 7 27.39 -20.73 14.73
C GLU A 7 26.47 -19.96 13.76
N ALA A 8 26.77 -20.05 12.48
CA ALA A 8 25.93 -19.48 11.44
C ALA A 8 24.63 -20.28 11.41
N GLY A 9 23.64 -19.84 12.15
CA GLY A 9 22.28 -20.31 12.02
C GLY A 9 21.87 -20.22 10.55
N VAL A 10 21.32 -21.31 10.00
CA VAL A 10 20.90 -21.37 8.59
C VAL A 10 19.79 -20.36 8.38
N SER A 11 20.09 -19.24 7.71
CA SER A 11 19.09 -18.22 7.38
C SER A 11 18.03 -18.78 6.43
N THR A 12 16.76 -18.41 6.65
CA THR A 12 15.64 -18.82 5.80
C THR A 12 15.68 -18.03 4.47
N ARG A 13 15.78 -18.74 3.34
CA ARG A 13 15.82 -18.13 2.01
C ARG A 13 14.42 -17.83 1.48
N ILE A 14 14.17 -16.57 1.16
CA ILE A 14 12.88 -16.06 0.70
C ILE A 14 13.03 -15.46 -0.70
N LEU A 15 12.14 -15.84 -1.61
CA LEU A 15 12.01 -15.24 -2.93
C LEU A 15 10.71 -14.44 -3.02
N ASN A 16 10.81 -13.11 -3.03
CA ASN A 16 9.68 -12.23 -3.32
C ASN A 16 9.48 -12.09 -4.83
N VAL A 17 8.29 -12.47 -5.33
CA VAL A 17 7.97 -12.40 -6.76
C VAL A 17 6.97 -11.26 -7.02
N VAL A 18 7.46 -10.21 -7.70
CA VAL A 18 6.72 -8.98 -7.96
C VAL A 18 6.56 -8.72 -9.47
N PRO A 19 5.49 -8.06 -9.92
CA PRO A 19 5.36 -7.73 -11.33
C PRO A 19 6.44 -6.75 -11.81
N THR A 20 6.63 -5.67 -11.06
CA THR A 20 7.59 -4.57 -11.31
C THR A 20 8.06 -4.00 -9.98
N LEU A 21 9.04 -3.11 -10.04
CA LEU A 21 9.57 -2.35 -8.90
C LEU A 21 9.15 -0.87 -8.98
N MET A 22 7.91 -0.62 -9.41
CA MET A 22 7.31 0.71 -9.45
C MET A 22 7.00 1.22 -8.05
N CYS A 23 6.67 2.51 -7.94
CA CYS A 23 6.16 3.09 -6.71
C CYS A 23 4.64 2.96 -6.65
N GLY A 24 4.14 2.18 -5.70
CA GLY A 24 2.71 1.93 -5.49
C GLY A 24 2.43 1.42 -4.08
N GLY A 25 1.16 1.22 -3.74
CA GLY A 25 0.77 0.81 -2.39
C GLY A 25 1.37 -0.54 -1.98
N THR A 26 1.27 -1.54 -2.84
CA THR A 26 1.84 -2.88 -2.60
C THR A 26 3.36 -2.83 -2.58
N GLU A 27 3.94 -2.10 -3.54
CA GLU A 27 5.39 -1.96 -3.70
C GLU A 27 6.03 -1.31 -2.48
N ASN A 28 5.43 -0.26 -1.94
CA ASN A 28 5.90 0.37 -0.70
C ASN A 28 5.90 -0.63 0.48
N GLN A 29 4.93 -1.54 0.56
CA GLN A 29 4.85 -2.51 1.65
C GLN A 29 5.90 -3.62 1.52
N PHE A 30 6.11 -4.21 0.32
CA PHE A 30 7.17 -5.21 0.19
C PHE A 30 8.59 -4.61 0.31
N MET A 31 8.77 -3.34 -0.08
CA MET A 31 10.02 -2.64 0.17
C MET A 31 10.20 -2.29 1.65
N ALA A 32 9.14 -1.94 2.37
CA ALA A 32 9.20 -1.74 3.82
C ALA A 32 9.59 -3.04 4.54
N LEU A 33 9.02 -4.17 4.13
CA LEU A 33 9.44 -5.49 4.60
C LEU A 33 10.93 -5.75 4.30
N ALA A 34 11.37 -5.53 3.06
CA ALA A 34 12.76 -5.75 2.65
C ALA A 34 13.78 -4.87 3.39
N ARG A 35 13.37 -3.69 3.87
CA ARG A 35 14.22 -2.78 4.66
C ARG A 35 14.42 -3.24 6.09
N GLN A 36 13.45 -3.92 6.68
CA GLN A 36 13.37 -4.21 8.12
C GLN A 36 13.38 -5.71 8.46
N LEU A 37 13.27 -6.60 7.47
CA LEU A 37 13.40 -8.03 7.68
C LEU A 37 14.77 -8.33 8.30
N ASP A 38 14.80 -9.12 9.35
CA ASP A 38 16.05 -9.46 10.07
C ASP A 38 17.01 -10.26 9.18
N PRO A 39 18.13 -9.65 8.73
CA PRO A 39 19.08 -10.31 7.82
C PRO A 39 19.87 -11.45 8.46
N SER A 40 19.84 -11.58 9.78
CA SER A 40 20.47 -12.71 10.47
C SER A 40 19.60 -13.99 10.39
N ARG A 41 18.30 -13.84 10.16
CA ARG A 41 17.30 -14.92 10.10
C ARG A 41 16.80 -15.20 8.70
N PHE A 42 16.80 -14.19 7.84
CA PHE A 42 16.18 -14.25 6.52
C PHE A 42 17.13 -13.74 5.44
N ASP A 43 17.27 -14.53 4.38
CA ASP A 43 18.02 -14.18 3.16
C ASP A 43 17.00 -13.90 2.04
N LEU A 44 16.90 -12.63 1.64
CA LEU A 44 15.87 -12.15 0.73
C LEU A 44 16.39 -11.99 -0.68
N GLU A 45 15.69 -12.57 -1.64
CA GLU A 45 15.86 -12.34 -3.08
C GLU A 45 14.58 -11.75 -3.70
N PHE A 46 14.73 -10.99 -4.78
CA PHE A 46 13.61 -10.56 -5.62
C PHE A 46 13.63 -11.23 -7.00
N ALA A 47 12.44 -11.63 -7.44
CA ALA A 47 12.14 -11.95 -8.82
C ALA A 47 11.12 -10.96 -9.37
N CYS A 48 11.32 -10.44 -10.58
CA CYS A 48 10.34 -9.56 -11.22
C CYS A 48 10.02 -10.01 -12.65
N LEU A 49 8.81 -9.67 -13.13
CA LEU A 49 8.43 -9.94 -14.52
C LEU A 49 9.01 -8.90 -15.47
N ARG A 50 9.26 -7.71 -14.96
CA ARG A 50 9.94 -6.62 -15.67
C ARG A 50 10.78 -5.81 -14.68
N ARG A 51 12.07 -5.71 -14.97
CA ARG A 51 13.03 -4.92 -14.18
C ARG A 51 12.84 -3.44 -14.50
N TRP A 52 11.82 -2.84 -13.88
CA TRP A 52 11.41 -1.47 -14.15
C TRP A 52 10.79 -0.82 -12.92
N GLY A 53 11.14 0.45 -12.69
CA GLY A 53 10.63 1.28 -11.62
C GLY A 53 11.72 1.84 -10.69
N PRO A 54 11.40 2.86 -9.89
CA PRO A 54 12.36 3.55 -9.03
C PRO A 54 12.98 2.65 -7.95
N PHE A 55 12.28 1.60 -7.48
CA PHE A 55 12.84 0.69 -6.48
C PHE A 55 13.90 -0.28 -7.02
N VAL A 56 14.14 -0.34 -8.35
CA VAL A 56 15.26 -1.12 -8.92
C VAL A 56 16.59 -0.65 -8.36
N GLN A 57 16.79 0.67 -8.28
CA GLN A 57 18.01 1.24 -7.74
C GLN A 57 18.20 0.90 -6.25
N GLU A 58 17.15 1.05 -5.45
CA GLU A 58 17.20 0.73 -4.02
C GLU A 58 17.50 -0.74 -3.74
N VAL A 59 16.89 -1.68 -4.48
CA VAL A 59 17.18 -3.11 -4.37
C VAL A 59 18.64 -3.39 -4.72
N THR A 60 19.18 -2.70 -5.75
CA THR A 60 20.59 -2.84 -6.17
C THR A 60 21.54 -2.27 -5.12
N ASP A 61 21.27 -1.08 -4.57
CA ASP A 61 22.11 -0.43 -3.56
C ASP A 61 22.17 -1.24 -2.25
N ARG A 62 21.09 -1.94 -1.92
CA ARG A 62 21.03 -2.88 -0.79
C ARG A 62 21.66 -4.23 -1.07
N GLN A 63 22.19 -4.44 -2.28
CA GLN A 63 22.79 -5.71 -2.71
C GLN A 63 21.84 -6.91 -2.60
N ILE A 64 20.52 -6.68 -2.65
CA ILE A 64 19.55 -7.77 -2.67
C ILE A 64 19.52 -8.37 -4.08
N PRO A 65 19.70 -9.69 -4.24
CA PRO A 65 19.65 -10.34 -5.53
C PRO A 65 18.31 -10.07 -6.25
N LEU A 66 18.38 -9.69 -7.53
CA LEU A 66 17.21 -9.38 -8.36
C LEU A 66 17.29 -10.11 -9.69
N VAL A 67 16.36 -11.03 -9.93
CA VAL A 67 16.28 -11.82 -11.15
C VAL A 67 15.04 -11.43 -11.97
N GLU A 68 15.24 -11.12 -13.25
CA GLU A 68 14.13 -10.84 -14.18
C GLU A 68 13.68 -12.09 -14.90
N TYR A 69 12.34 -12.29 -14.96
CA TYR A 69 11.63 -13.32 -15.69
C TYR A 69 10.71 -12.67 -16.72
N PRO A 70 11.21 -12.28 -17.90
CA PRO A 70 10.43 -11.49 -18.85
C PRO A 70 9.26 -12.31 -19.41
N VAL A 71 8.03 -11.87 -19.13
CA VAL A 71 6.78 -12.45 -19.62
C VAL A 71 5.95 -11.35 -20.30
N ARG A 72 5.75 -11.47 -21.60
CA ARG A 72 4.89 -10.56 -22.38
C ARG A 72 3.42 -10.95 -22.32
N THR A 73 3.15 -12.25 -22.33
CA THR A 73 1.80 -12.81 -22.23
C THR A 73 1.86 -14.20 -21.57
N PHE A 74 0.91 -14.47 -20.68
CA PHE A 74 0.83 -15.76 -19.97
C PHE A 74 0.38 -16.93 -20.85
N ARG A 75 -0.14 -16.66 -22.06
CA ARG A 75 -0.59 -17.69 -23.02
C ARG A 75 0.51 -18.15 -23.98
N SER A 76 1.77 -17.88 -23.68
CA SER A 76 2.89 -18.19 -24.57
C SER A 76 3.77 -19.31 -24.03
N LEU A 77 4.43 -20.03 -24.94
CA LEU A 77 5.49 -21.00 -24.58
C LEU A 77 6.65 -20.32 -23.84
N GLN A 78 6.87 -19.03 -24.09
CA GLN A 78 7.85 -18.24 -23.34
C GLN A 78 7.48 -18.18 -21.86
N ALA A 79 6.22 -17.94 -21.51
CA ALA A 79 5.78 -17.91 -20.12
C ALA A 79 6.04 -19.24 -19.41
N LEU A 80 5.72 -20.37 -20.05
CA LEU A 80 6.00 -21.72 -19.52
C LEU A 80 7.50 -21.97 -19.33
N ARG A 81 8.34 -21.53 -20.28
CA ARG A 81 9.80 -21.62 -20.13
C ARG A 81 10.31 -20.80 -18.95
N GLN A 82 9.77 -19.57 -18.73
CA GLN A 82 10.14 -18.74 -17.59
C GLN A 82 9.65 -19.33 -16.26
N GLN A 83 8.47 -19.94 -16.23
CA GLN A 83 7.99 -20.67 -15.05
C GLN A 83 8.88 -21.87 -14.72
N ALA A 84 9.28 -22.66 -15.72
CA ALA A 84 10.24 -23.76 -15.52
C ALA A 84 11.64 -23.27 -15.10
N ARG A 85 12.06 -22.08 -15.56
CA ARG A 85 13.29 -21.42 -15.09
C ARG A 85 13.16 -20.99 -13.64
N LEU A 86 12.02 -20.44 -13.24
CA LEU A 86 11.73 -20.07 -11.85
C LEU A 86 11.77 -21.30 -10.93
N ALA A 87 11.08 -22.39 -11.29
CA ALA A 87 11.11 -23.62 -10.49
C ALA A 87 12.55 -24.15 -10.30
N ARG A 88 13.37 -24.16 -11.39
CA ARG A 88 14.79 -24.54 -11.29
C ARG A 88 15.60 -23.59 -10.41
N HIS A 89 15.32 -22.29 -10.46
CA HIS A 89 15.97 -21.29 -9.61
C HIS A 89 15.65 -21.58 -8.12
N ILE A 90 14.38 -21.78 -7.79
CA ILE A 90 13.92 -22.11 -6.44
C ILE A 90 14.68 -23.33 -5.89
N THR A 91 14.66 -24.43 -6.65
CA THR A 91 15.29 -25.69 -6.23
C THR A 91 16.83 -25.55 -6.11
N ARG A 92 17.49 -24.91 -7.08
CA ARG A 92 18.96 -24.79 -7.10
C ARG A 92 19.49 -23.91 -5.99
N ASN A 93 18.78 -22.84 -5.65
CA ASN A 93 19.18 -21.91 -4.61
C ASN A 93 18.63 -22.28 -3.24
N GLY A 94 17.88 -23.38 -3.09
CA GLY A 94 17.31 -23.81 -1.83
C GLY A 94 16.34 -22.79 -1.25
N ILE A 95 15.55 -22.11 -2.09
CA ILE A 95 14.53 -21.17 -1.64
C ILE A 95 13.46 -21.92 -0.84
N GLN A 96 13.23 -21.48 0.38
CA GLN A 96 12.31 -22.13 1.30
C GLN A 96 10.91 -21.51 1.28
N ILE A 97 10.84 -20.20 1.02
CA ILE A 97 9.58 -19.47 0.92
C ILE A 97 9.52 -18.72 -0.39
N VAL A 98 8.45 -18.90 -1.16
CA VAL A 98 8.10 -18.05 -2.30
C VAL A 98 6.90 -17.18 -1.93
N HIS A 99 7.09 -15.86 -1.94
CA HIS A 99 6.03 -14.89 -1.65
C HIS A 99 5.72 -14.09 -2.90
N ALA A 100 4.60 -14.39 -3.54
CA ALA A 100 4.15 -13.74 -4.78
C ALA A 100 3.13 -12.64 -4.49
N TYR A 101 3.15 -11.57 -5.31
CA TYR A 101 2.32 -10.38 -5.07
C TYR A 101 1.38 -10.11 -6.24
N ASN A 102 0.11 -9.92 -5.91
CA ASN A 102 -0.98 -9.51 -6.80
C ASN A 102 -1.15 -10.45 -8.02
N PHE A 103 -2.08 -10.11 -8.93
CA PHE A 103 -2.47 -10.98 -10.04
C PHE A 103 -1.29 -11.56 -10.83
N TYR A 104 -0.42 -10.68 -11.33
CA TYR A 104 0.66 -11.11 -12.24
C TYR A 104 1.72 -11.96 -11.53
N GLY A 105 2.12 -11.58 -10.31
CA GLY A 105 3.04 -12.36 -9.49
C GLY A 105 2.46 -13.72 -9.11
N ASN A 106 1.21 -13.74 -8.64
CA ASN A 106 0.53 -14.97 -8.21
C ASN A 106 0.35 -15.96 -9.36
N VAL A 107 -0.15 -15.52 -10.51
CA VAL A 107 -0.37 -16.40 -11.69
C VAL A 107 0.95 -16.92 -12.25
N PHE A 108 2.01 -16.11 -12.18
CA PHE A 108 3.33 -16.52 -12.67
C PHE A 108 4.02 -17.51 -11.74
N ALA A 109 4.07 -17.20 -10.44
CA ALA A 109 4.97 -17.88 -9.53
C ALA A 109 4.33 -19.00 -8.71
N VAL A 110 3.06 -18.84 -8.29
CA VAL A 110 2.45 -19.78 -7.33
C VAL A 110 2.38 -21.23 -7.88
N PRO A 111 1.87 -21.50 -9.10
CA PRO A 111 1.80 -22.86 -9.60
C PRO A 111 3.16 -23.58 -9.71
N PRO A 112 4.22 -22.99 -10.31
CA PRO A 112 5.52 -23.66 -10.36
C PRO A 112 6.22 -23.74 -9.01
N ALA A 113 6.01 -22.77 -8.11
CA ALA A 113 6.60 -22.77 -6.78
C ALA A 113 6.04 -23.89 -5.89
N HIS A 114 4.77 -24.23 -6.03
CA HIS A 114 4.12 -25.32 -5.30
C HIS A 114 4.89 -26.65 -5.36
N PHE A 115 5.54 -26.91 -6.50
CA PHE A 115 6.32 -28.14 -6.72
C PHE A 115 7.83 -27.96 -6.42
N ALA A 116 8.28 -26.75 -6.11
CA ALA A 116 9.70 -26.42 -6.03
C ALA A 116 10.13 -25.83 -4.66
N ALA A 117 9.21 -25.25 -3.89
CA ALA A 117 9.46 -24.65 -2.58
C ALA A 117 8.63 -25.31 -1.48
N PRO A 118 9.14 -25.38 -0.25
CA PRO A 118 8.37 -25.88 0.90
C PRO A 118 7.13 -25.04 1.20
N VAL A 119 7.24 -23.72 1.12
CA VAL A 119 6.18 -22.77 1.45
C VAL A 119 5.92 -21.81 0.31
N VAL A 120 4.66 -21.63 -0.05
CA VAL A 120 4.21 -20.70 -1.10
C VAL A 120 3.11 -19.79 -0.56
N ILE A 121 3.35 -18.48 -0.63
CA ILE A 121 2.41 -17.44 -0.19
C ILE A 121 1.97 -16.61 -1.40
N ALA A 122 0.66 -16.45 -1.55
CA ALA A 122 0.05 -15.61 -2.57
C ALA A 122 -0.55 -14.35 -1.92
N SER A 123 0.05 -13.17 -2.10
CA SER A 123 -0.54 -11.92 -1.62
C SER A 123 -1.59 -11.38 -2.58
N VAL A 124 -2.79 -11.05 -2.06
CA VAL A 124 -3.85 -10.32 -2.75
C VAL A 124 -4.11 -9.03 -1.97
N ARG A 125 -3.66 -7.89 -2.52
CA ARG A 125 -3.59 -6.63 -1.78
C ARG A 125 -4.56 -5.56 -2.29
N ASP A 126 -5.48 -5.93 -3.17
CA ASP A 126 -6.58 -5.09 -3.63
C ASP A 126 -7.76 -5.96 -4.09
N ARG A 127 -8.92 -5.34 -4.27
CA ARG A 127 -10.12 -6.03 -4.80
C ARG A 127 -10.11 -6.13 -6.33
N ALA A 128 -9.02 -5.72 -6.98
CA ALA A 128 -8.74 -5.82 -8.40
C ALA A 128 -9.94 -5.49 -9.33
N PRO A 129 -10.56 -4.30 -9.21
CA PRO A 129 -11.73 -3.93 -10.01
C PRO A 129 -11.40 -3.80 -11.50
N TYR A 130 -10.12 -3.73 -11.83
CA TYR A 130 -9.59 -3.67 -13.20
C TYR A 130 -9.41 -5.05 -13.85
N LEU A 131 -9.51 -6.14 -13.09
CA LEU A 131 -9.43 -7.50 -13.63
C LEU A 131 -10.77 -7.95 -14.21
N THR A 132 -10.69 -8.60 -15.37
CA THR A 132 -11.85 -9.30 -15.96
C THR A 132 -12.26 -10.49 -15.10
N ALA A 133 -13.51 -10.96 -15.26
CA ALA A 133 -13.99 -12.16 -14.56
C ALA A 133 -13.11 -13.40 -14.84
N MET A 134 -12.57 -13.53 -16.06
CA MET A 134 -11.65 -14.62 -16.41
C MET A 134 -10.33 -14.49 -15.65
N GLN A 135 -9.76 -13.29 -15.56
CA GLN A 135 -8.53 -13.05 -14.81
C GLN A 135 -8.71 -13.34 -13.32
N LYS A 136 -9.83 -12.94 -12.72
CA LYS A 136 -10.16 -13.29 -11.33
C LYS A 136 -10.23 -14.82 -11.13
N ARG A 137 -10.88 -15.56 -12.06
CA ARG A 137 -10.92 -17.02 -12.01
C ARG A 137 -9.52 -17.65 -12.12
N VAL A 138 -8.67 -17.12 -12.99
CA VAL A 138 -7.27 -17.59 -13.16
C VAL A 138 -6.46 -17.30 -11.89
N GLN A 139 -6.61 -16.13 -11.29
CA GLN A 139 -5.95 -15.81 -10.00
C GLN A 139 -6.41 -16.76 -8.90
N ARG A 140 -7.71 -16.98 -8.74
CA ARG A 140 -8.25 -17.92 -7.75
C ARG A 140 -7.70 -19.33 -7.96
N TRP A 141 -7.70 -19.81 -9.22
CA TRP A 141 -7.10 -21.11 -9.55
C TRP A 141 -5.63 -21.17 -9.17
N ALA A 142 -4.83 -20.16 -9.50
CA ALA A 142 -3.42 -20.11 -9.12
C ALA A 142 -3.22 -20.12 -7.60
N CYS A 143 -4.04 -19.35 -6.86
CA CYS A 143 -3.96 -19.27 -5.40
C CYS A 143 -4.35 -20.58 -4.69
N GLN A 144 -5.03 -21.53 -5.35
CA GLN A 144 -5.29 -22.86 -4.75
C GLN A 144 -4.00 -23.63 -4.46
N PHE A 145 -2.93 -23.38 -5.21
CA PHE A 145 -1.60 -23.98 -5.03
C PHE A 145 -0.76 -23.29 -3.92
N ALA A 146 -1.25 -22.18 -3.36
CA ALA A 146 -0.57 -21.55 -2.23
C ALA A 146 -0.90 -22.25 -0.91
N ASP A 147 0.03 -22.21 0.02
CA ASP A 147 -0.16 -22.63 1.41
C ASP A 147 -0.90 -21.56 2.22
N CYS A 148 -0.70 -20.30 1.84
CA CYS A 148 -1.35 -19.13 2.44
C CYS A 148 -1.73 -18.11 1.37
N VAL A 149 -2.91 -17.50 1.51
CA VAL A 149 -3.34 -16.33 0.75
C VAL A 149 -3.30 -15.14 1.70
N LEU A 150 -2.28 -14.28 1.55
CA LEU A 150 -2.05 -13.16 2.43
C LEU A 150 -2.76 -11.91 1.94
N VAL A 151 -3.58 -11.30 2.78
CA VAL A 151 -4.31 -10.05 2.49
C VAL A 151 -3.95 -8.95 3.50
N ASN A 152 -4.30 -7.70 3.17
CA ASN A 152 -3.95 -6.54 4.00
C ASN A 152 -5.12 -5.90 4.74
N ALA A 153 -6.32 -6.49 4.64
CA ALA A 153 -7.53 -6.01 5.31
C ALA A 153 -8.54 -7.14 5.47
N ASP A 154 -9.37 -7.09 6.51
CA ASP A 154 -10.48 -8.02 6.69
C ASP A 154 -11.49 -7.89 5.55
N ALA A 155 -11.76 -6.67 5.09
CA ALA A 155 -12.63 -6.43 3.93
C ALA A 155 -12.13 -7.09 2.63
N VAL A 156 -10.83 -7.34 2.49
CA VAL A 156 -10.29 -8.11 1.35
C VAL A 156 -10.45 -9.60 1.59
N ARG A 157 -10.23 -10.08 2.82
CA ARG A 157 -10.51 -11.47 3.21
C ARG A 157 -11.97 -11.83 2.90
N ASP A 158 -12.91 -11.03 3.41
CA ASP A 158 -14.35 -11.29 3.26
C ASP A 158 -14.75 -11.32 1.77
N TRP A 159 -14.23 -10.37 0.99
CA TRP A 159 -14.41 -10.37 -0.45
C TRP A 159 -13.83 -11.62 -1.14
N LEU A 160 -12.64 -12.12 -0.75
CA LEU A 160 -12.06 -13.33 -1.31
C LEU A 160 -12.90 -14.58 -0.98
N ILE A 161 -13.46 -14.66 0.24
CA ILE A 161 -14.38 -15.73 0.64
C ILE A 161 -15.64 -15.70 -0.26
N GLU A 162 -16.23 -14.53 -0.50
CA GLU A 162 -17.34 -14.35 -1.44
C GLU A 162 -16.98 -14.77 -2.88
N GLU A 163 -15.74 -14.51 -3.31
CA GLU A 163 -15.21 -14.94 -4.62
C GLU A 163 -14.87 -16.44 -4.66
N GLY A 164 -15.03 -17.18 -3.53
CA GLY A 164 -14.84 -18.62 -3.42
C GLY A 164 -13.40 -19.08 -3.22
N TYR A 165 -12.58 -18.27 -2.55
CA TYR A 165 -11.28 -18.71 -2.02
C TYR A 165 -11.48 -19.56 -0.76
N ASP A 166 -10.52 -20.42 -0.46
CA ASP A 166 -10.50 -21.25 0.75
C ASP A 166 -10.16 -20.38 1.97
N GLU A 167 -11.15 -20.16 2.83
CA GLU A 167 -11.01 -19.33 4.04
C GLU A 167 -9.90 -19.82 4.96
N SER A 168 -9.69 -21.14 5.05
CA SER A 168 -8.66 -21.74 5.92
C SER A 168 -7.22 -21.38 5.54
N LYS A 169 -7.02 -20.85 4.33
CA LYS A 169 -5.73 -20.40 3.80
C LYS A 169 -5.54 -18.90 3.86
N ILE A 170 -6.57 -18.13 4.22
CA ILE A 170 -6.50 -16.67 4.18
C ILE A 170 -5.98 -16.12 5.53
N GLU A 171 -4.88 -15.41 5.46
CA GLU A 171 -4.28 -14.70 6.60
C GLU A 171 -4.30 -13.19 6.37
N VAL A 172 -4.54 -12.42 7.44
CA VAL A 172 -4.61 -10.95 7.36
C VAL A 172 -3.41 -10.34 8.06
N ILE A 173 -2.53 -9.68 7.31
CA ILE A 173 -1.46 -8.84 7.87
C ILE A 173 -1.64 -7.43 7.30
N ARG A 174 -2.02 -6.48 8.16
CA ARG A 174 -2.29 -5.10 7.79
C ARG A 174 -1.02 -4.39 7.33
N ASN A 175 -1.18 -3.37 6.48
CA ASN A 175 -0.09 -2.50 6.04
C ASN A 175 0.55 -1.79 7.24
N GLY A 176 1.88 -1.61 7.18
CA GLY A 176 2.65 -0.86 8.16
C GLY A 176 3.08 0.51 7.67
N VAL A 177 3.20 1.46 8.60
CA VAL A 177 3.77 2.79 8.37
C VAL A 177 5.07 2.92 9.11
N ASP A 178 6.11 3.38 8.43
CA ASP A 178 7.37 3.79 9.06
C ASP A 178 7.17 5.11 9.80
N LEU A 179 7.04 5.02 11.12
CA LEU A 179 6.78 6.16 11.99
C LEU A 179 7.97 7.12 12.11
N THR A 180 9.19 6.67 11.80
CA THR A 180 10.38 7.54 11.84
C THR A 180 10.24 8.70 10.85
N ARG A 181 9.61 8.46 9.71
CA ARG A 181 9.29 9.48 8.69
C ARG A 181 8.37 10.58 9.22
N PHE A 182 7.65 10.35 10.30
CA PHE A 182 6.66 11.27 10.89
C PHE A 182 7.11 11.90 12.22
N ASN A 183 8.26 11.50 12.76
CA ASN A 183 8.80 12.00 14.02
C ASN A 183 9.79 13.17 13.85
N GLU A 184 10.30 13.39 12.61
CA GLU A 184 11.22 14.51 12.37
C GLU A 184 10.53 15.86 12.56
N PRO A 185 11.23 16.84 13.14
CA PRO A 185 10.73 18.21 13.24
C PRO A 185 10.41 18.74 11.84
N ARG A 186 9.20 19.25 11.66
CA ARG A 186 8.75 19.78 10.36
C ARG A 186 8.36 21.23 10.54
N ASP A 187 8.60 22.00 9.50
CA ASP A 187 8.08 23.35 9.38
C ASP A 187 6.82 23.34 8.49
N PRO A 188 5.61 23.26 9.09
CA PRO A 188 4.35 23.35 8.33
C PRO A 188 4.23 24.65 7.53
N ALA A 189 4.85 25.72 8.01
CA ALA A 189 4.84 27.01 7.35
C ALA A 189 5.66 26.99 6.04
N ARG A 190 6.62 26.05 5.88
CA ARG A 190 7.38 25.90 4.65
C ARG A 190 6.47 25.65 3.44
N ILE A 191 5.53 24.71 3.56
CA ILE A 191 4.59 24.38 2.48
C ILE A 191 3.72 25.59 2.13
N ARG A 192 3.25 26.33 3.14
CA ARG A 192 2.45 27.55 2.93
C ARG A 192 3.27 28.63 2.21
N ARG A 193 4.52 28.85 2.61
CA ARG A 193 5.44 29.80 1.94
C ARG A 193 5.76 29.38 0.51
N GLU A 194 6.06 28.08 0.27
CA GLU A 194 6.32 27.53 -1.07
C GLU A 194 5.17 27.81 -2.03
N LEU A 195 3.94 27.70 -1.55
CA LEU A 195 2.73 27.89 -2.34
C LEU A 195 2.19 29.33 -2.31
N ALA A 196 2.92 30.25 -1.69
CA ALA A 196 2.49 31.66 -1.48
C ALA A 196 1.08 31.74 -0.87
N LEU A 197 0.74 30.83 0.05
CA LEU A 197 -0.55 30.80 0.72
C LEU A 197 -0.54 31.72 1.94
N PRO A 198 -1.65 32.40 2.25
CA PRO A 198 -1.83 33.09 3.54
C PRO A 198 -1.57 32.12 4.70
N ALA A 199 -1.00 32.64 5.80
CA ALA A 199 -0.62 31.80 6.93
C ALA A 199 -1.81 31.07 7.58
N ASP A 200 -2.98 31.69 7.53
CA ASP A 200 -4.25 31.26 8.11
C ASP A 200 -5.21 30.58 7.12
N ALA A 201 -4.86 30.55 5.81
CA ALA A 201 -5.70 29.90 4.79
C ALA A 201 -5.88 28.40 5.11
N PRO A 202 -7.11 27.89 5.24
CA PRO A 202 -7.33 26.47 5.47
C PRO A 202 -6.76 25.62 4.35
N LEU A 203 -6.00 24.56 4.69
CA LEU A 203 -5.31 23.70 3.75
C LEU A 203 -5.87 22.26 3.81
N VAL A 204 -6.54 21.88 2.74
CA VAL A 204 -7.05 20.52 2.53
C VAL A 204 -6.07 19.76 1.64
N VAL A 205 -5.57 18.61 2.10
CA VAL A 205 -4.57 17.83 1.36
C VAL A 205 -5.15 16.48 0.95
N VAL A 206 -4.98 16.12 -0.31
CA VAL A 206 -5.29 14.81 -0.87
C VAL A 206 -4.05 14.24 -1.52
N VAL A 207 -3.61 13.08 -1.07
CA VAL A 207 -2.48 12.36 -1.65
C VAL A 207 -3.00 11.09 -2.29
N SER A 208 -2.87 10.94 -3.61
CA SER A 208 -3.31 9.73 -4.30
C SER A 208 -2.76 9.65 -5.71
N ARG A 209 -2.72 8.46 -6.30
CA ARG A 209 -2.64 8.36 -7.75
C ARG A 209 -3.89 9.01 -8.37
N LEU A 210 -3.71 9.72 -9.46
CA LEU A 210 -4.84 10.32 -10.17
C LEU A 210 -5.52 9.26 -11.03
N THR A 211 -6.50 8.58 -10.46
CA THR A 211 -7.34 7.57 -11.12
C THR A 211 -8.78 7.74 -10.67
N ARG A 212 -9.74 7.27 -11.48
CA ARG A 212 -11.18 7.39 -11.18
C ARG A 212 -11.59 6.72 -9.86
N LEU A 213 -10.86 5.67 -9.45
CA LEU A 213 -11.12 4.98 -8.18
C LEU A 213 -10.83 5.84 -6.94
N LYS A 214 -10.15 6.96 -7.11
CA LYS A 214 -9.78 7.86 -6.00
C LYS A 214 -10.80 8.96 -5.71
N GLY A 215 -11.91 9.02 -6.46
CA GLY A 215 -13.03 9.94 -6.17
C GLY A 215 -12.66 11.42 -6.28
N LEU A 216 -11.70 11.76 -7.15
CA LEU A 216 -11.24 13.14 -7.31
C LEU A 216 -12.29 14.04 -7.95
N GLU A 217 -13.21 13.48 -8.74
CA GLU A 217 -14.38 14.20 -9.26
C GLU A 217 -15.27 14.70 -8.12
N GLN A 218 -15.56 13.82 -7.15
CA GLN A 218 -16.35 14.17 -5.95
C GLN A 218 -15.63 15.18 -5.05
N LEU A 219 -14.29 15.09 -5.00
CA LEU A 219 -13.48 16.10 -4.30
C LEU A 219 -13.63 17.49 -4.95
N LEU A 220 -13.64 17.60 -6.28
CA LEU A 220 -13.81 18.87 -6.98
C LEU A 220 -15.20 19.47 -6.74
N GLU A 221 -16.24 18.63 -6.71
CA GLU A 221 -17.59 19.05 -6.33
C GLU A 221 -17.65 19.51 -4.86
N ALA A 222 -16.99 18.78 -3.94
CA ALA A 222 -16.88 19.17 -2.55
C ALA A 222 -16.12 20.51 -2.39
N ALA A 223 -15.06 20.71 -3.17
CA ALA A 223 -14.30 21.98 -3.17
C ALA A 223 -15.18 23.18 -3.59
N ALA A 224 -16.12 22.99 -4.53
CA ALA A 224 -17.08 24.02 -4.88
C ALA A 224 -18.02 24.40 -3.75
N LEU A 225 -18.50 23.40 -2.99
CA LEU A 225 -19.33 23.62 -1.80
C LEU A 225 -18.52 24.27 -0.66
N LEU A 226 -17.27 23.88 -0.47
CA LEU A 226 -16.38 24.49 0.51
C LEU A 226 -16.07 25.95 0.22
N ARG A 227 -15.97 26.34 -1.06
CA ARG A 227 -15.72 27.74 -1.46
C ARG A 227 -16.73 28.71 -0.88
N GLU A 228 -17.98 28.31 -0.76
CA GLU A 228 -19.05 29.17 -0.23
C GLU A 228 -18.89 29.42 1.28
N ARG A 229 -18.39 28.42 2.00
CA ARG A 229 -18.26 28.44 3.47
C ARG A 229 -16.85 28.88 3.93
N HIS A 230 -15.84 28.52 3.17
CA HIS A 230 -14.42 28.76 3.44
C HIS A 230 -13.75 29.38 2.20
N PRO A 231 -13.98 30.66 1.90
CA PRO A 231 -13.51 31.32 0.68
C PRO A 231 -11.99 31.31 0.53
N ASP A 232 -11.22 31.21 1.62
CA ASP A 232 -9.76 31.18 1.57
C ASP A 232 -9.16 29.77 1.55
N ALA A 233 -9.99 28.73 1.66
CA ALA A 233 -9.51 27.35 1.66
C ALA A 233 -8.82 26.98 0.33
N ARG A 234 -7.74 26.18 0.44
CA ARG A 234 -7.00 25.62 -0.68
C ARG A 234 -7.02 24.11 -0.60
N VAL A 235 -7.13 23.46 -1.77
CA VAL A 235 -7.13 22.01 -1.90
C VAL A 235 -5.89 21.62 -2.68
N LEU A 236 -4.97 20.89 -2.06
CA LEU A 236 -3.80 20.33 -2.71
C LEU A 236 -4.08 18.90 -3.13
N ILE A 237 -3.92 18.61 -4.43
CA ILE A 237 -3.99 17.25 -4.98
C ILE A 237 -2.57 16.82 -5.34
N VAL A 238 -2.05 15.88 -4.57
CA VAL A 238 -0.67 15.39 -4.67
C VAL A 238 -0.66 14.01 -5.29
N GLY A 239 0.05 13.84 -6.40
CA GLY A 239 0.21 12.59 -7.12
C GLY A 239 0.11 12.76 -8.62
N GLU A 240 0.25 11.65 -9.33
CA GLU A 240 0.30 11.61 -10.80
C GLU A 240 -0.68 10.60 -11.37
N THR A 241 -0.99 10.76 -12.65
CA THR A 241 -1.65 9.74 -13.47
C THR A 241 -0.64 8.66 -13.87
N ALA A 242 -1.12 7.44 -14.11
CA ALA A 242 -0.31 6.48 -14.84
C ALA A 242 0.02 7.03 -16.27
N PRO A 243 1.16 6.66 -16.86
CA PRO A 243 1.51 7.10 -18.21
C PRO A 243 0.44 6.82 -19.28
N SER A 244 -0.37 5.78 -19.04
CA SER A 244 -1.51 5.41 -19.91
C SER A 244 -2.77 6.24 -19.67
N GLU A 245 -2.83 7.07 -18.62
CA GLU A 245 -4.03 7.79 -18.17
C GLU A 245 -3.83 9.32 -18.12
N THR A 246 -2.87 9.86 -18.88
CA THR A 246 -2.51 11.28 -18.87
C THR A 246 -3.70 12.22 -19.18
N ALA A 247 -4.67 11.75 -19.97
CA ALA A 247 -5.89 12.48 -20.27
C ALA A 247 -6.76 12.76 -19.03
N TYR A 248 -6.62 11.97 -17.97
CA TYR A 248 -7.44 12.13 -16.77
C TYR A 248 -7.09 13.40 -15.97
N LEU A 249 -5.82 13.79 -15.91
CA LEU A 249 -5.43 15.06 -15.30
C LEU A 249 -6.09 16.25 -16.03
N ALA A 250 -6.05 16.27 -17.37
CA ALA A 250 -6.71 17.31 -18.16
C ALA A 250 -8.24 17.32 -17.95
N GLU A 251 -8.85 16.15 -17.75
CA GLU A 251 -10.27 16.06 -17.39
C GLU A 251 -10.54 16.68 -16.01
N LEU A 252 -9.74 16.37 -15.00
CA LEU A 252 -9.87 16.95 -13.66
C LEU A 252 -9.70 18.47 -13.67
N GLN A 253 -8.73 19.00 -14.42
CA GLN A 253 -8.52 20.44 -14.57
C GLN A 253 -9.73 21.12 -15.24
N ARG A 254 -10.29 20.51 -16.28
CA ARG A 254 -11.52 21.00 -16.92
C ARG A 254 -12.71 20.99 -15.96
N ARG A 255 -12.88 19.93 -15.16
CA ARG A 255 -13.92 19.86 -14.11
C ARG A 255 -13.72 20.93 -13.04
N ALA A 256 -12.48 21.18 -12.61
CA ALA A 256 -12.18 22.26 -11.69
C ALA A 256 -12.62 23.64 -12.24
N ALA A 257 -12.42 23.87 -13.54
CA ALA A 257 -12.90 25.08 -14.21
C ALA A 257 -14.44 25.14 -14.27
N GLN A 258 -15.11 24.03 -14.59
CA GLN A 258 -16.57 23.94 -14.61
C GLN A 258 -17.18 24.23 -13.24
N HIS A 259 -16.58 23.72 -12.18
CA HIS A 259 -16.98 23.98 -10.78
C HIS A 259 -16.47 25.33 -10.25
N ARG A 260 -15.75 26.13 -11.06
CA ARG A 260 -15.17 27.44 -10.72
C ARG A 260 -14.28 27.39 -9.47
N VAL A 261 -13.44 26.34 -9.38
CA VAL A 261 -12.48 26.13 -8.27
C VAL A 261 -11.02 26.03 -8.73
N SER A 262 -10.73 26.40 -9.99
CA SER A 262 -9.36 26.35 -10.54
C SER A 262 -8.35 27.23 -9.81
N ASP A 263 -8.81 28.30 -9.16
CA ASP A 263 -8.01 29.21 -8.35
C ASP A 263 -7.69 28.68 -6.95
N ARG A 264 -8.30 27.56 -6.55
CA ARG A 264 -8.24 26.98 -5.20
C ARG A 264 -7.73 25.56 -5.16
N VAL A 265 -7.83 24.85 -6.28
CA VAL A 265 -7.36 23.47 -6.41
C VAL A 265 -6.00 23.47 -7.10
N ILE A 266 -4.99 23.01 -6.39
CA ILE A 266 -3.60 23.00 -6.85
C ILE A 266 -3.18 21.55 -7.09
N PHE A 267 -2.88 21.21 -8.35
CA PHE A 267 -2.31 19.90 -8.72
C PHE A 267 -0.79 19.97 -8.60
N MET A 268 -0.25 19.23 -7.60
CA MET A 268 1.16 19.31 -7.21
C MET A 268 2.08 18.36 -7.98
N GLY A 269 1.52 17.41 -8.75
CA GLY A 269 2.31 16.31 -9.28
C GLY A 269 2.84 15.37 -8.18
N LEU A 270 3.83 14.56 -8.51
CA LEU A 270 4.48 13.65 -7.56
C LEU A 270 5.35 14.44 -6.58
N ARG A 271 5.22 14.12 -5.29
CA ARG A 271 6.01 14.73 -4.21
C ARG A 271 6.62 13.62 -3.34
N SER A 272 7.87 13.80 -2.93
CA SER A 272 8.56 12.91 -1.99
C SER A 272 8.37 13.31 -0.52
N ASP A 273 7.97 14.56 -0.25
CA ASP A 273 7.80 15.13 1.08
C ASP A 273 6.36 15.03 1.61
N VAL A 274 5.65 13.94 1.26
CA VAL A 274 4.28 13.65 1.71
C VAL A 274 4.11 13.85 3.22
N PRO A 275 5.02 13.40 4.09
CA PRO A 275 4.91 13.67 5.52
C PRO A 275 4.87 15.14 5.90
N ALA A 276 5.58 16.02 5.18
CA ALA A 276 5.54 17.47 5.44
C ALA A 276 4.23 18.11 4.96
N LEU A 277 3.71 17.64 3.82
CA LEU A 277 2.41 18.06 3.30
C LEU A 277 1.28 17.69 4.25
N LEU A 278 1.28 16.46 4.78
CA LEU A 278 0.29 16.00 5.75
C LEU A 278 0.40 16.72 7.10
N ALA A 279 1.62 17.07 7.53
CA ALA A 279 1.81 17.86 8.74
C ALA A 279 1.35 19.32 8.59
N ALA A 280 1.32 19.86 7.36
CA ALA A 280 0.83 21.21 7.06
C ALA A 280 -0.69 21.24 6.81
N ALA A 281 -1.34 20.09 6.67
CA ALA A 281 -2.76 20.00 6.38
C ALA A 281 -3.62 20.33 7.59
N ASP A 282 -4.59 21.20 7.43
CA ASP A 282 -5.67 21.37 8.41
C ASP A 282 -6.66 20.19 8.34
N VAL A 283 -6.85 19.63 7.14
CA VAL A 283 -7.64 18.39 6.92
C VAL A 283 -7.00 17.57 5.81
N SER A 284 -6.79 16.29 6.06
CA SER A 284 -6.49 15.30 5.01
C SER A 284 -7.77 14.65 4.52
N VAL A 285 -7.94 14.51 3.20
CA VAL A 285 -9.14 13.90 2.61
C VAL A 285 -8.77 12.69 1.76
N MET A 286 -9.46 11.57 1.98
CA MET A 286 -9.38 10.37 1.14
C MET A 286 -10.76 10.06 0.55
N PRO A 287 -11.12 10.63 -0.62
CA PRO A 287 -12.47 10.51 -1.20
C PRO A 287 -12.68 9.24 -2.05
N SER A 288 -11.86 8.22 -1.83
CA SER A 288 -11.77 7.02 -2.69
C SER A 288 -13.10 6.29 -2.84
N LEU A 289 -13.35 5.76 -4.04
CA LEU A 289 -14.50 4.91 -4.35
C LEU A 289 -14.21 3.43 -4.10
N ASN A 290 -12.93 3.05 -4.06
CA ASN A 290 -12.51 1.67 -3.78
C ASN A 290 -11.10 1.68 -3.18
N GLU A 291 -10.93 0.90 -2.10
CA GLU A 291 -9.64 0.64 -1.43
C GLU A 291 -9.62 -0.79 -0.90
N ALA A 292 -8.43 -1.32 -0.68
CA ALA A 292 -8.23 -2.42 0.27
C ALA A 292 -7.93 -1.81 1.65
N LEU A 293 -6.67 -1.47 1.92
CA LEU A 293 -6.25 -0.63 3.04
C LEU A 293 -5.26 0.42 2.50
N SER A 294 -5.64 1.69 2.57
CA SER A 294 -4.87 2.79 1.97
C SER A 294 -3.64 3.13 2.81
N ASN A 295 -2.44 3.07 2.20
CA ASN A 295 -1.22 3.56 2.85
C ASN A 295 -1.31 5.06 3.17
N VAL A 296 -1.91 5.85 2.28
CA VAL A 296 -2.06 7.29 2.48
C VAL A 296 -2.98 7.60 3.66
N LEU A 297 -4.04 6.80 3.88
CA LEU A 297 -4.85 6.92 5.08
C LEU A 297 -3.99 6.72 6.34
N LEU A 298 -3.22 5.64 6.37
CA LEU A 298 -2.34 5.34 7.50
C LEU A 298 -1.26 6.43 7.68
N GLU A 299 -0.70 6.96 6.59
CA GLU A 299 0.26 8.07 6.62
C GLU A 299 -0.38 9.38 7.14
N SER A 300 -1.62 9.70 6.74
CA SER A 300 -2.37 10.85 7.25
C SER A 300 -2.61 10.74 8.76
N MET A 301 -3.04 9.56 9.20
CA MET A 301 -3.23 9.25 10.62
C MET A 301 -1.91 9.30 11.40
N ALA A 302 -0.79 8.79 10.83
CA ALA A 302 0.54 8.85 11.43
C ALA A 302 1.04 10.30 11.60
N ALA A 303 0.73 11.18 10.64
CA ALA A 303 1.02 12.60 10.73
C ALA A 303 0.18 13.30 11.82
N GLY A 304 -0.90 12.68 12.29
CA GLY A 304 -1.89 13.29 13.16
C GLY A 304 -2.79 14.30 12.44
N ALA A 305 -2.83 14.26 11.11
CA ALA A 305 -3.70 15.12 10.31
C ALA A 305 -5.17 14.75 10.55
N PRO A 306 -6.05 15.72 10.88
CA PRO A 306 -7.48 15.47 10.96
C PRO A 306 -7.97 14.90 9.62
N THR A 307 -8.57 13.71 9.62
CA THR A 307 -8.82 12.98 8.37
C THR A 307 -10.32 12.78 8.11
N VAL A 308 -10.74 13.09 6.90
CA VAL A 308 -12.03 12.72 6.32
C VAL A 308 -11.79 11.63 5.27
N ALA A 309 -12.41 10.48 5.43
CA ALA A 309 -12.26 9.37 4.50
C ALA A 309 -13.61 8.76 4.10
N THR A 310 -13.67 8.17 2.93
CA THR A 310 -14.84 7.39 2.51
C THR A 310 -14.84 6.00 3.17
N ARG A 311 -16.03 5.51 3.51
CA ARG A 311 -16.27 4.19 4.10
C ARG A 311 -16.18 3.11 3.02
N VAL A 312 -14.95 2.77 2.60
CA VAL A 312 -14.69 1.77 1.55
C VAL A 312 -13.61 0.77 2.00
N GLY A 313 -13.77 -0.50 1.63
CA GLY A 313 -12.80 -1.57 1.91
C GLY A 313 -12.36 -1.58 3.38
N GLY A 314 -11.05 -1.64 3.61
CA GLY A 314 -10.44 -1.64 4.95
C GLY A 314 -10.34 -0.27 5.63
N THR A 315 -10.87 0.82 5.03
CA THR A 315 -10.85 2.16 5.67
C THR A 315 -11.44 2.13 7.08
N PRO A 316 -12.63 1.49 7.34
CA PRO A 316 -13.21 1.43 8.68
C PRO A 316 -12.41 0.57 9.69
N GLU A 317 -11.46 -0.23 9.21
CA GLU A 317 -10.59 -1.04 10.08
C GLU A 317 -9.49 -0.18 10.73
N ALA A 318 -9.09 0.91 10.07
CA ALA A 318 -8.07 1.82 10.58
C ALA A 318 -8.68 3.08 11.20
N LEU A 319 -9.69 3.67 10.55
CA LEU A 319 -10.27 4.95 10.94
C LEU A 319 -11.67 4.73 11.52
N VAL A 320 -11.82 5.01 12.83
CA VAL A 320 -13.09 4.92 13.56
C VAL A 320 -13.79 6.28 13.54
N ASP A 321 -15.01 6.29 13.03
CA ASP A 321 -15.82 7.50 12.86
C ASP A 321 -16.06 8.24 14.19
N GLY A 322 -15.76 9.54 14.20
CA GLY A 322 -15.89 10.39 15.38
C GLY A 322 -14.84 10.17 16.50
N ALA A 323 -13.98 9.15 16.38
CA ALA A 323 -12.91 8.85 17.33
C ALA A 323 -11.49 9.12 16.77
N THR A 324 -11.20 8.71 15.53
CA THR A 324 -9.90 8.88 14.88
C THR A 324 -9.98 9.60 13.52
N GLY A 325 -11.16 10.04 13.12
CA GLY A 325 -11.44 10.78 11.90
C GLY A 325 -12.93 10.82 11.63
N LEU A 326 -13.31 11.25 10.44
CA LEU A 326 -14.71 11.25 10.01
C LEU A 326 -14.87 10.35 8.79
N LEU A 327 -15.87 9.47 8.81
CA LEU A 327 -16.23 8.58 7.71
C LEU A 327 -17.48 9.10 6.99
N VAL A 328 -17.39 9.19 5.66
CA VAL A 328 -18.52 9.57 4.80
C VAL A 328 -18.80 8.45 3.79
N LEU A 329 -19.98 8.47 3.15
CA LEU A 329 -20.29 7.52 2.10
C LEU A 329 -19.48 7.82 0.83
N PRO A 330 -19.02 6.79 0.09
CA PRO A 330 -18.35 6.99 -1.19
C PRO A 330 -19.26 7.65 -2.22
N GLY A 331 -18.72 8.58 -3.00
CA GLY A 331 -19.47 9.29 -4.03
C GLY A 331 -20.26 10.51 -3.52
N ASP A 332 -20.33 10.76 -2.21
CA ASP A 332 -21.08 11.87 -1.62
C ASP A 332 -20.19 13.11 -1.40
N ALA A 333 -20.15 13.96 -2.42
CA ALA A 333 -19.39 15.22 -2.39
C ALA A 333 -19.88 16.19 -1.30
N ARG A 334 -21.18 16.20 -1.00
CA ARG A 334 -21.77 17.04 0.06
C ARG A 334 -21.30 16.57 1.44
N ALA A 335 -21.36 15.28 1.71
CA ALA A 335 -20.87 14.73 2.96
C ALA A 335 -19.38 14.99 3.17
N ILE A 336 -18.57 14.90 2.10
CA ILE A 336 -17.14 15.28 2.14
C ILE A 336 -17.00 16.76 2.54
N ALA A 337 -17.71 17.68 1.87
CA ALA A 337 -17.65 19.10 2.16
C ALA A 337 -18.11 19.44 3.60
N ASP A 338 -19.19 18.81 4.06
CA ASP A 338 -19.74 19.02 5.41
C ASP A 338 -18.76 18.51 6.48
N ALA A 339 -18.15 17.34 6.28
CA ALA A 339 -17.15 16.79 7.21
C ALA A 339 -15.87 17.63 7.25
N VAL A 340 -15.36 18.09 6.10
CA VAL A 340 -14.22 18.99 6.03
C VAL A 340 -14.54 20.31 6.72
N SER A 341 -15.69 20.93 6.41
CA SER A 341 -16.12 22.19 7.04
C SER A 341 -16.22 22.05 8.57
N ARG A 342 -16.74 20.92 9.07
CA ARG A 342 -16.82 20.63 10.51
C ARG A 342 -15.44 20.64 11.17
N LEU A 343 -14.43 19.99 10.55
CA LEU A 343 -13.08 19.96 11.10
C LEU A 343 -12.38 21.32 11.02
N LEU A 344 -12.65 22.11 9.99
CA LEU A 344 -12.09 23.46 9.86
C LEU A 344 -12.66 24.43 10.90
N LEU A 345 -13.94 24.27 11.29
CA LEU A 345 -14.63 25.11 12.26
C LEU A 345 -14.37 24.69 13.72
N ASP A 346 -14.25 23.40 13.99
CA ASP A 346 -14.03 22.84 15.32
C ASP A 346 -12.61 22.29 15.46
N ARG A 347 -11.67 23.19 15.78
CA ARG A 347 -10.24 22.84 15.95
C ARG A 347 -10.02 21.85 17.09
N VAL A 348 -10.82 21.93 18.17
CA VAL A 348 -10.70 20.99 19.31
C VAL A 348 -11.06 19.58 18.88
N LEU A 349 -12.14 19.43 18.10
CA LEU A 349 -12.50 18.15 17.50
C LEU A 349 -11.39 17.67 16.57
N ALA A 350 -10.89 18.50 15.68
CA ALA A 350 -9.87 18.17 14.70
C ALA A 350 -8.58 17.65 15.40
N GLU A 351 -8.06 18.37 16.39
CA GLU A 351 -6.90 17.96 17.18
C GLU A 351 -7.14 16.64 17.91
N ARG A 352 -8.29 16.48 18.56
CA ARG A 352 -8.64 15.24 19.27
C ARG A 352 -8.65 14.03 18.33
N LEU A 353 -9.26 14.17 17.15
CA LEU A 353 -9.32 13.10 16.15
C LEU A 353 -7.92 12.76 15.60
N GLY A 354 -7.10 13.78 15.31
CA GLY A 354 -5.73 13.60 14.84
C GLY A 354 -4.83 12.90 15.87
N LEU A 355 -4.93 13.27 17.14
CA LEU A 355 -4.20 12.61 18.23
C LEU A 355 -4.64 11.14 18.40
N GLY A 356 -5.96 10.89 18.38
CA GLY A 356 -6.50 9.54 18.45
C GLY A 356 -6.05 8.67 17.25
N ALA A 357 -6.04 9.24 16.05
CA ALA A 357 -5.55 8.58 14.84
C ALA A 357 -4.08 8.17 14.97
N ARG A 358 -3.23 9.12 15.41
CA ARG A 358 -1.79 8.86 15.60
C ARG A 358 -1.52 7.75 16.62
N GLN A 359 -2.34 7.68 17.68
CA GLN A 359 -2.21 6.61 18.69
C GLN A 359 -2.55 5.24 18.08
N VAL A 360 -3.65 5.12 17.33
CA VAL A 360 -4.04 3.88 16.66
C VAL A 360 -2.95 3.38 15.71
N ILE A 361 -2.32 4.30 14.95
CA ILE A 361 -1.22 3.91 14.05
C ILE A 361 -0.02 3.35 14.83
N ARG A 362 0.37 3.98 15.92
CA ARG A 362 1.46 3.49 16.78
C ARG A 362 1.18 2.10 17.34
N ASP A 363 -0.05 1.88 17.79
CA ASP A 363 -0.44 0.65 18.47
C ASP A 363 -0.71 -0.51 17.51
N GLN A 364 -1.16 -0.25 16.26
CA GLN A 364 -1.72 -1.29 15.41
C GLN A 364 -1.14 -1.37 14.00
N PHE A 365 -0.60 -0.24 13.46
CA PHE A 365 -0.22 -0.13 12.07
C PHE A 365 1.22 0.32 11.86
N SER A 366 2.11 0.09 12.83
CA SER A 366 3.54 0.38 12.61
C SER A 366 4.17 -0.64 11.67
N VAL A 367 5.23 -0.23 10.97
CA VAL A 367 5.95 -1.11 10.06
C VAL A 367 6.60 -2.28 10.80
N GLU A 368 7.05 -2.07 12.03
CA GLU A 368 7.66 -3.10 12.87
C GLU A 368 6.65 -4.22 13.18
N ARG A 369 5.39 -3.87 13.46
CA ARG A 369 4.32 -4.87 13.68
C ARG A 369 4.03 -5.67 12.41
N MET A 370 3.96 -5.00 11.26
CA MET A 370 3.75 -5.67 9.97
C MET A 370 4.90 -6.63 9.65
N VAL A 371 6.15 -6.21 9.88
CA VAL A 371 7.34 -7.04 9.65
C VAL A 371 7.33 -8.23 10.61
N SER A 372 7.18 -8.00 11.92
CA SER A 372 7.12 -9.06 12.93
C SER A 372 6.01 -10.08 12.64
N ALA A 373 4.81 -9.63 12.28
CA ALA A 373 3.72 -10.53 11.91
C ALA A 373 4.05 -11.36 10.65
N THR A 374 4.75 -10.75 9.68
CA THR A 374 5.17 -11.46 8.46
C THR A 374 6.26 -12.48 8.75
N GLU A 375 7.24 -12.14 9.60
CA GLU A 375 8.27 -13.09 10.05
C GLU A 375 7.67 -14.29 10.79
N HIS A 376 6.73 -14.04 11.71
CA HIS A 376 6.02 -15.12 12.41
C HIS A 376 5.26 -16.02 11.41
N LEU A 377 4.53 -15.43 10.46
CA LEU A 377 3.84 -16.21 9.43
C LEU A 377 4.81 -17.08 8.63
N TYR A 378 5.97 -16.55 8.24
CA TYR A 378 6.98 -17.30 7.51
C TYR A 378 7.47 -18.51 8.29
N LEU A 379 7.80 -18.33 9.55
CA LEU A 379 8.29 -19.41 10.43
C LEU A 379 7.21 -20.43 10.74
N ASP A 380 5.98 -19.98 11.02
CA ASP A 380 4.86 -20.88 11.31
C ASP A 380 4.52 -21.79 10.11
N LEU A 381 4.54 -21.22 8.89
CA LEU A 381 4.29 -22.00 7.69
C LEU A 381 5.43 -23.01 7.43
N LEU A 382 6.68 -22.61 7.65
CA LEU A 382 7.83 -23.52 7.56
C LEU A 382 7.76 -24.65 8.61
N ALA A 383 7.41 -24.31 9.86
CA ALA A 383 7.26 -25.29 10.94
C ALA A 383 6.22 -26.36 10.61
N ARG A 384 5.09 -25.95 10.04
CA ARG A 384 4.03 -26.87 9.61
C ARG A 384 4.46 -27.79 8.46
N LYS A 385 5.37 -27.35 7.59
CA LYS A 385 5.80 -28.08 6.38
C LYS A 385 7.09 -28.88 6.59
N GLN A 386 7.99 -28.38 7.40
CA GLN A 386 9.32 -28.97 7.65
C GLN A 386 9.70 -28.88 9.14
N PRO A 387 9.05 -29.66 10.01
CA PRO A 387 9.29 -29.62 11.46
C PRO A 387 10.74 -29.95 11.83
N GLU A 388 11.46 -30.69 10.98
CA GLU A 388 12.85 -31.13 11.23
C GLU A 388 13.88 -29.98 11.10
N LEU A 389 13.60 -28.96 10.29
CA LEU A 389 14.54 -27.83 10.08
C LEU A 389 14.60 -26.87 11.27
N LEU A 390 13.52 -26.73 12.03
CA LEU A 390 13.48 -25.85 13.23
C LEU A 390 14.10 -26.52 14.46
N ALA A 391 14.08 -27.83 14.56
CA ALA A 391 14.74 -28.56 15.62
C ALA A 391 16.28 -28.47 15.57
N ALA A 392 16.84 -28.14 14.41
CA ALA A 392 18.28 -27.95 14.21
C ALA A 392 18.75 -26.50 14.48
N SER A 393 17.80 -25.55 14.67
CA SER A 393 18.07 -24.10 14.87
C SER A 393 17.78 -23.64 16.31
N ALA A 394 17.30 -24.51 17.19
CA ALA A 394 17.03 -24.28 18.61
C ALA A 394 18.15 -24.87 19.49
#